data_615ba2600e6baabfad6f021daf0b6f01
#
_entry.id   615ba2600e6baabfad6f021daf0b6f01
#
_cell.length_a   1.000
_cell.length_b   1.000
_cell.length_c   1.000
_cell.angle_alpha   90.00
_cell.angle_beta   90.00
_cell.angle_gamma   90.00
#
_symmetry.space_group_name_H-M   'P 1'
#
loop_
_entity.id
_entity.type
_entity.pdbx_description
1 polymer ?
#
loop_
_entity_poly.entity_id
_entity_poly.type
_entity_poly.pdbx_seq_one_letter_code
_entity_poly.pdbx_strand_id
1 'polypeptide(L)'
;MYILTQPSMFLCLFIGNWVELNGIEYMVHGKTFPDQKNYEEALAYCESEGGKLAAPKSSETNNDIATLVNNSIISSGPIGVWIGIDDKSQEGYFRYASDNTSITYTDWDTVEPNNGNGNQEEDCVRLIKRPGVNRFKWWDALCSIKSSFVCEHIKGK
;
A
#
# COMPACT_ATOMS: atom_id res chain seq x y z
N MET A 1 -32.05 -31.78 34.60
CA MET A 1 -31.12 -32.06 33.51
C MET A 1 -31.04 -30.79 32.65
N TYR A 2 -30.07 -29.93 32.95
CA TYR A 2 -29.88 -28.64 32.23
C TYR A 2 -28.91 -28.89 31.10
N ILE A 3 -29.38 -28.77 29.86
CA ILE A 3 -28.54 -28.79 28.68
C ILE A 3 -27.93 -27.38 28.57
N LEU A 4 -26.66 -27.24 28.94
CA LEU A 4 -25.87 -26.04 28.66
C LEU A 4 -25.58 -26.05 27.15
N THR A 5 -26.32 -25.26 26.41
CA THR A 5 -25.96 -24.93 25.03
C THR A 5 -24.68 -24.05 25.09
N GLN A 6 -23.58 -24.62 24.70
CA GLN A 6 -22.34 -23.89 24.47
C GLN A 6 -22.58 -22.85 23.38
N PRO A 7 -22.16 -21.57 23.56
CA PRO A 7 -22.15 -20.64 22.44
C PRO A 7 -21.15 -21.19 21.42
N SER A 8 -21.61 -21.37 20.20
CA SER A 8 -20.77 -21.71 19.07
C SER A 8 -19.63 -20.69 18.98
N MET A 9 -18.42 -21.15 19.32
CA MET A 9 -17.20 -20.44 18.94
C MET A 9 -17.26 -20.26 17.42
N PHE A 10 -17.59 -19.07 16.97
CA PHE A 10 -17.28 -18.64 15.64
C PHE A 10 -15.76 -18.75 15.52
N LEU A 11 -15.32 -19.85 14.93
CA LEU A 11 -13.97 -20.01 14.46
C LEU A 11 -13.82 -18.97 13.34
N CYS A 12 -13.34 -17.79 13.70
CA CYS A 12 -12.89 -16.78 12.75
C CYS A 12 -11.68 -17.41 12.05
N LEU A 13 -11.94 -18.10 10.95
CA LEU A 13 -10.90 -18.51 10.02
C LEU A 13 -10.32 -17.21 9.45
N PHE A 14 -9.24 -16.72 10.06
CA PHE A 14 -8.38 -15.70 9.46
C PHE A 14 -7.72 -16.33 8.22
N ILE A 15 -8.46 -16.39 7.11
CA ILE A 15 -7.92 -16.68 5.80
C ILE A 15 -7.27 -15.37 5.31
N GLY A 16 -5.99 -15.22 5.65
CA GLY A 16 -5.23 -14.04 5.32
C GLY A 16 -5.49 -12.86 6.29
N ASN A 17 -4.45 -12.11 6.60
CA ASN A 17 -4.52 -10.94 7.50
C ASN A 17 -5.09 -9.68 6.80
N TRP A 18 -6.15 -9.84 6.01
CA TRP A 18 -6.86 -8.71 5.40
C TRP A 18 -7.60 -7.91 6.46
N VAL A 19 -7.45 -6.59 6.44
CA VAL A 19 -8.12 -5.65 7.34
C VAL A 19 -9.11 -4.84 6.53
N GLU A 20 -10.39 -4.91 6.90
CA GLU A 20 -11.45 -4.12 6.25
C GLU A 20 -11.50 -2.71 6.84
N LEU A 21 -11.40 -1.71 5.98
CA LEU A 21 -11.58 -0.30 6.29
C LEU A 21 -12.46 0.32 5.21
N ASN A 22 -13.60 0.87 5.62
CA ASN A 22 -14.54 1.57 4.72
C ASN A 22 -14.97 0.77 3.46
N GLY A 23 -15.17 -0.55 3.61
CA GLY A 23 -15.60 -1.44 2.53
C GLY A 23 -14.49 -1.92 1.58
N ILE A 24 -13.25 -1.56 1.88
CA ILE A 24 -12.05 -2.03 1.19
C ILE A 24 -11.24 -2.88 2.16
N GLU A 25 -10.79 -4.03 1.70
CA GLU A 25 -9.87 -4.87 2.49
C GLU A 25 -8.44 -4.61 2.05
N TYR A 26 -7.56 -4.44 3.03
CA TYR A 26 -6.13 -4.13 2.85
C TYR A 26 -5.25 -5.16 3.52
N MET A 27 -4.10 -5.44 2.94
CA MET A 27 -3.06 -6.26 3.57
C MET A 27 -1.66 -5.68 3.30
N VAL A 28 -0.87 -5.55 4.38
CA VAL A 28 0.52 -5.10 4.30
C VAL A 28 1.44 -6.31 4.19
N HIS A 29 2.28 -6.31 3.17
CA HIS A 29 3.26 -7.36 2.87
C HIS A 29 4.70 -6.85 2.94
N GLY A 30 5.65 -7.79 2.96
CA GLY A 30 7.08 -7.47 2.96
C GLY A 30 7.52 -6.70 4.21
N LYS A 31 6.91 -6.98 5.37
CA LYS A 31 7.20 -6.30 6.64
C LYS A 31 8.64 -6.47 7.09
N THR A 32 9.30 -7.51 6.60
CA THR A 32 10.70 -7.84 6.86
C THR A 32 11.42 -8.15 5.56
N PHE A 33 12.71 -7.81 5.48
CA PHE A 33 13.58 -8.36 4.46
C PHE A 33 13.82 -9.86 4.78
N PRO A 34 13.71 -10.81 3.83
CA PRO A 34 13.74 -10.68 2.37
C PRO A 34 12.38 -10.65 1.64
N ASP A 35 11.27 -10.53 2.35
CA ASP A 35 9.92 -10.61 1.76
C ASP A 35 9.53 -9.36 0.97
N GLN A 36 10.37 -8.34 0.99
CA GLN A 36 10.18 -7.11 0.22
C GLN A 36 10.30 -7.37 -1.29
N LYS A 37 9.55 -6.60 -2.06
CA LYS A 37 9.44 -6.72 -3.51
C LYS A 37 9.72 -5.40 -4.20
N ASN A 38 10.20 -5.46 -5.44
CA ASN A 38 10.19 -4.29 -6.31
C ASN A 38 8.75 -4.00 -6.78
N TYR A 39 8.54 -2.89 -7.45
CA TYR A 39 7.20 -2.44 -7.82
C TYR A 39 6.44 -3.46 -8.68
N GLU A 40 7.06 -4.00 -9.74
CA GLU A 40 6.44 -4.99 -10.63
C GLU A 40 6.11 -6.29 -9.91
N GLU A 41 7.02 -6.76 -9.07
CA GLU A 41 6.80 -7.94 -8.24
C GLU A 41 5.64 -7.74 -7.26
N ALA A 42 5.50 -6.52 -6.70
CA ALA A 42 4.41 -6.18 -5.79
C ALA A 42 3.06 -6.14 -6.52
N LEU A 43 2.99 -5.54 -7.72
CA LEU A 43 1.80 -5.57 -8.58
C LEU A 43 1.35 -7.01 -8.84
N ALA A 44 2.28 -7.85 -9.36
CA ALA A 44 1.99 -9.24 -9.68
C ALA A 44 1.55 -10.06 -8.45
N TYR A 45 2.17 -9.79 -7.30
CA TYR A 45 1.80 -10.46 -6.05
C TYR A 45 0.36 -10.12 -5.64
N CYS A 46 -0.01 -8.84 -5.60
CA CYS A 46 -1.37 -8.43 -5.24
C CYS A 46 -2.42 -9.02 -6.19
N GLU A 47 -2.13 -9.09 -7.50
CA GLU A 47 -2.99 -9.74 -8.49
C GLU A 47 -3.15 -11.24 -8.20
N SER A 48 -2.07 -11.93 -7.83
CA SER A 48 -2.13 -13.36 -7.49
C SER A 48 -2.96 -13.66 -6.24
N GLU A 49 -3.10 -12.68 -5.34
CA GLU A 49 -3.95 -12.75 -4.13
C GLU A 49 -5.41 -12.31 -4.42
N GLY A 50 -5.76 -12.06 -5.68
CA GLY A 50 -7.11 -11.65 -6.08
C GLY A 50 -7.42 -10.17 -5.85
N GLY A 51 -6.41 -9.37 -5.59
CA GLY A 51 -6.51 -7.94 -5.36
C GLY A 51 -5.68 -7.13 -6.35
N LYS A 52 -5.25 -5.97 -5.93
CA LYS A 52 -4.35 -5.07 -6.65
C LYS A 52 -3.48 -4.30 -5.66
N LEU A 53 -2.40 -3.69 -6.12
CA LEU A 53 -1.60 -2.80 -5.29
C LEU A 53 -2.45 -1.59 -4.88
N ALA A 54 -2.52 -1.31 -3.58
CA ALA A 54 -3.43 -0.31 -3.02
C ALA A 54 -3.13 1.09 -3.55
N ALA A 55 -4.17 1.80 -3.98
CA ALA A 55 -4.01 3.14 -4.54
C ALA A 55 -4.99 4.13 -3.89
N PRO A 56 -4.51 5.03 -3.03
CA PRO A 56 -5.38 5.97 -2.36
C PRO A 56 -6.00 6.97 -3.35
N LYS A 57 -7.34 7.04 -3.36
CA LYS A 57 -8.13 7.92 -4.23
C LYS A 57 -8.73 9.12 -3.49
N SER A 58 -8.51 9.20 -2.18
CA SER A 58 -8.95 10.29 -1.30
C SER A 58 -8.05 10.41 -0.08
N SER A 59 -8.18 11.50 0.66
CA SER A 59 -7.48 11.68 1.94
C SER A 59 -7.87 10.61 2.96
N GLU A 60 -9.11 10.15 2.94
CA GLU A 60 -9.61 9.09 3.82
C GLU A 60 -8.89 7.77 3.54
N THR A 61 -8.92 7.29 2.29
CA THR A 61 -8.22 6.05 1.91
C THR A 61 -6.72 6.13 2.09
N ASN A 62 -6.12 7.31 1.88
CA ASN A 62 -4.70 7.54 2.15
C ASN A 62 -4.37 7.39 3.64
N ASN A 63 -5.21 7.95 4.52
CA ASN A 63 -5.05 7.84 5.96
C ASN A 63 -5.28 6.42 6.47
N ASP A 64 -6.24 5.69 5.90
CA ASP A 64 -6.50 4.28 6.22
C ASP A 64 -5.25 3.42 5.94
N ILE A 65 -4.69 3.55 4.73
CA ILE A 65 -3.46 2.85 4.34
C ILE A 65 -2.29 3.25 5.26
N ALA A 66 -2.09 4.55 5.49
CA ALA A 66 -1.03 5.07 6.35
C ALA A 66 -1.12 4.53 7.79
N THR A 67 -2.32 4.49 8.36
CA THR A 67 -2.58 3.96 9.70
C THR A 67 -2.30 2.46 9.77
N LEU A 68 -2.78 1.71 8.79
CA LEU A 68 -2.53 0.28 8.71
C LEU A 68 -1.04 -0.05 8.60
N VAL A 69 -0.32 0.67 7.75
CA VAL A 69 1.14 0.52 7.57
C VAL A 69 1.89 0.84 8.86
N ASN A 70 1.54 1.96 9.50
CA ASN A 70 2.15 2.37 10.77
C ASN A 70 1.97 1.32 11.88
N ASN A 71 0.81 0.67 11.92
CA ASN A 71 0.50 -0.36 12.91
C ASN A 71 1.09 -1.74 12.55
N SER A 72 1.40 -1.96 11.28
CA SER A 72 1.87 -3.25 10.77
C SER A 72 3.39 -3.38 10.71
N ILE A 73 4.11 -2.28 10.53
CA ILE A 73 5.56 -2.27 10.38
C ILE A 73 6.19 -1.58 11.57
N ILE A 74 6.98 -2.33 12.32
CA ILE A 74 7.77 -1.83 13.45
C ILE A 74 9.17 -1.53 12.93
N SER A 75 9.57 -0.26 12.89
CA SER A 75 10.89 0.17 12.45
C SER A 75 11.34 1.41 13.20
N SER A 76 12.63 1.46 13.55
CA SER A 76 13.31 2.67 14.04
C SER A 76 13.79 3.58 12.89
N GLY A 77 13.81 3.05 11.67
CA GLY A 77 14.17 3.77 10.46
C GLY A 77 12.95 4.30 9.68
N PRO A 78 13.17 4.79 8.46
CA PRO A 78 12.07 5.17 7.59
C PRO A 78 11.19 3.97 7.26
N ILE A 79 9.87 4.18 7.23
CA ILE A 79 8.91 3.19 6.76
C ILE A 79 8.48 3.61 5.36
N GLY A 80 8.57 2.71 4.40
CA GLY A 80 8.13 2.97 3.04
C GLY A 80 7.43 1.75 2.44
N VAL A 81 6.31 1.96 1.77
CA VAL A 81 5.53 0.92 1.10
C VAL A 81 5.19 1.34 -0.31
N TRP A 82 5.22 0.40 -1.26
CA TRP A 82 4.67 0.62 -2.59
C TRP A 82 3.17 0.83 -2.55
N ILE A 83 2.68 1.79 -3.31
CA ILE A 83 1.26 2.02 -3.62
C ILE A 83 1.06 1.98 -5.13
N GLY A 84 -0.14 1.65 -5.59
CA GLY A 84 -0.45 1.38 -6.99
C GLY A 84 -0.56 2.63 -7.88
N ILE A 85 0.46 3.46 -7.88
CA ILE A 85 0.55 4.70 -8.66
C ILE A 85 1.93 4.76 -9.32
N ASP A 86 1.96 5.11 -10.61
CA ASP A 86 3.17 5.30 -11.39
C ASP A 86 2.98 6.29 -12.55
N ASP A 87 4.07 6.78 -13.14
CA ASP A 87 4.09 7.55 -14.37
C ASP A 87 4.96 6.92 -15.47
N LYS A 88 5.20 5.60 -15.36
CA LYS A 88 5.99 4.78 -16.30
C LYS A 88 5.61 4.95 -17.78
N SER A 89 4.34 5.21 -18.06
CA SER A 89 3.86 5.37 -19.44
C SER A 89 4.15 6.76 -20.01
N GLN A 90 4.26 7.77 -19.16
CA GLN A 90 4.55 9.14 -19.54
C GLN A 90 5.01 9.93 -18.31
N GLU A 91 6.28 10.35 -18.33
CA GLU A 91 6.91 11.17 -17.28
C GLU A 91 6.05 12.37 -16.87
N GLY A 92 5.85 12.53 -15.55
CA GLY A 92 5.05 13.59 -14.95
C GLY A 92 3.53 13.39 -15.00
N TYR A 93 3.05 12.29 -15.61
CA TYR A 93 1.63 11.97 -15.71
C TYR A 93 1.28 10.72 -14.90
N PHE A 94 1.16 10.90 -13.59
CA PHE A 94 0.85 9.81 -12.67
C PHE A 94 -0.54 9.20 -12.89
N ARG A 95 -0.60 7.87 -12.84
CA ARG A 95 -1.80 7.05 -13.09
C ARG A 95 -1.97 5.97 -12.03
N TYR A 96 -3.20 5.53 -11.85
CA TYR A 96 -3.47 4.32 -11.10
C TYR A 96 -3.04 3.10 -11.92
N ALA A 97 -2.16 2.25 -11.35
CA ALA A 97 -1.66 1.06 -12.02
C ALA A 97 -2.76 0.06 -12.40
N SER A 98 -3.86 0.04 -11.63
CA SER A 98 -4.95 -0.92 -11.82
C SER A 98 -5.80 -0.71 -13.07
N ASP A 99 -5.95 0.53 -13.53
CA ASP A 99 -6.87 0.88 -14.63
C ASP A 99 -6.28 1.92 -15.61
N ASN A 100 -5.05 2.33 -15.37
CA ASN A 100 -4.33 3.33 -16.17
C ASN A 100 -5.05 4.70 -16.27
N THR A 101 -5.94 5.02 -15.33
CA THR A 101 -6.59 6.33 -15.27
C THR A 101 -5.73 7.33 -14.50
N SER A 102 -5.85 8.63 -14.84
CA SER A 102 -5.12 9.70 -14.13
C SER A 102 -5.51 9.75 -12.67
N ILE A 103 -4.53 10.02 -11.79
CA ILE A 103 -4.81 10.18 -10.36
C ILE A 103 -5.68 11.41 -10.10
N THR A 104 -6.59 11.29 -9.13
CA THR A 104 -7.55 12.35 -8.74
C THR A 104 -7.25 12.95 -7.38
N TYR A 105 -6.35 12.35 -6.64
CA TYR A 105 -5.90 12.76 -5.31
C TYR A 105 -4.37 12.65 -5.23
N THR A 106 -3.73 13.54 -4.50
CA THR A 106 -2.28 13.53 -4.25
C THR A 106 -1.97 13.90 -2.82
N ASP A 107 -0.89 13.34 -2.27
CA ASP A 107 -0.33 13.70 -0.96
C ASP A 107 1.22 13.68 -0.99
N TRP A 108 1.78 14.31 -2.01
CA TRP A 108 3.23 14.43 -2.19
C TRP A 108 3.93 15.07 -1.00
N ASP A 109 5.17 14.67 -0.71
CA ASP A 109 6.05 15.43 0.17
C ASP A 109 6.44 16.76 -0.50
N THR A 110 7.01 17.69 0.26
CA THR A 110 7.22 19.08 -0.15
C THR A 110 8.07 19.25 -1.41
N VAL A 111 8.98 18.30 -1.66
CA VAL A 111 9.92 18.36 -2.81
C VAL A 111 9.62 17.28 -3.85
N GLU A 112 8.53 16.55 -3.69
CA GLU A 112 8.12 15.44 -4.57
C GLU A 112 6.92 15.85 -5.46
N PRO A 113 6.71 15.19 -6.59
CA PRO A 113 7.64 14.25 -7.24
C PRO A 113 8.83 14.99 -7.82
N ASN A 114 10.03 14.39 -7.77
CA ASN A 114 11.27 15.08 -8.18
C ASN A 114 12.09 14.34 -9.22
N ASN A 115 11.71 13.11 -9.59
CA ASN A 115 12.38 12.25 -10.55
C ASN A 115 13.90 12.15 -10.29
N GLY A 116 14.26 11.87 -9.01
CA GLY A 116 15.66 11.82 -8.58
C GLY A 116 16.41 13.14 -8.79
N ASN A 117 15.73 14.27 -8.59
CA ASN A 117 16.19 15.62 -8.96
C ASN A 117 16.46 15.77 -10.47
N GLY A 118 15.66 15.06 -11.31
CA GLY A 118 15.77 15.07 -12.75
C GLY A 118 16.93 14.24 -13.32
N ASN A 119 17.54 13.39 -12.51
CA ASN A 119 18.70 12.58 -12.90
C ASN A 119 18.45 11.06 -12.89
N GLN A 120 17.29 10.62 -12.45
CA GLN A 120 16.91 9.22 -12.35
C GLN A 120 15.45 9.05 -12.78
N GLU A 121 15.11 7.90 -13.34
CA GLU A 121 13.73 7.55 -13.67
C GLU A 121 13.03 7.00 -12.43
N GLU A 122 12.45 7.87 -11.62
CA GLU A 122 11.70 7.52 -10.41
C GLU A 122 10.20 7.47 -10.72
N ASP A 123 9.79 6.44 -11.44
CA ASP A 123 8.45 6.33 -12.03
C ASP A 123 7.41 5.69 -11.10
N CYS A 124 7.80 5.20 -9.92
CA CYS A 124 6.92 4.43 -9.04
C CYS A 124 6.74 5.10 -7.69
N VAL A 125 5.53 5.07 -7.13
CA VAL A 125 5.21 5.84 -5.93
C VAL A 125 5.25 4.99 -4.66
N ARG A 126 5.91 5.53 -3.65
CA ARG A 126 5.94 4.98 -2.29
C ARG A 126 5.25 5.92 -1.32
N LEU A 127 4.54 5.34 -0.37
CA LEU A 127 4.06 6.05 0.82
C LEU A 127 5.14 5.93 1.90
N ILE A 128 5.75 7.04 2.29
CA ILE A 128 6.93 7.07 3.16
C ILE A 128 6.66 7.88 4.43
N LYS A 129 7.08 7.33 5.57
CA LYS A 129 7.20 8.02 6.86
C LYS A 129 8.66 8.12 7.26
N ARG A 130 9.16 9.33 7.38
CA ARG A 130 10.53 9.60 7.83
C ARG A 130 10.66 9.48 9.36
N PRO A 131 11.84 9.12 9.89
CA PRO A 131 12.09 9.17 11.34
C PRO A 131 11.81 10.56 11.91
N GLY A 132 11.17 10.61 13.07
CA GLY A 132 10.82 11.87 13.73
C GLY A 132 9.65 12.64 13.13
N VAL A 133 9.09 12.17 11.99
CA VAL A 133 7.89 12.74 11.37
C VAL A 133 6.71 11.81 11.59
N ASN A 134 5.63 12.34 12.16
CA ASN A 134 4.44 11.52 12.47
C ASN A 134 3.43 11.48 11.32
N ARG A 135 3.93 11.47 10.07
CA ARG A 135 3.10 11.61 8.89
C ARG A 135 3.71 10.88 7.71
N PHE A 136 2.88 10.14 6.97
CA PHE A 136 3.23 9.56 5.68
C PHE A 136 3.02 10.57 4.57
N LYS A 137 3.85 10.52 3.54
CA LYS A 137 3.77 11.32 2.32
C LYS A 137 4.18 10.48 1.11
N TRP A 138 3.73 10.89 -0.08
CA TRP A 138 4.09 10.24 -1.32
C TRP A 138 5.46 10.72 -1.82
N TRP A 139 6.22 9.78 -2.32
CA TRP A 139 7.53 9.98 -2.94
C TRP A 139 7.57 9.15 -4.22
N ASP A 140 8.04 9.73 -5.34
CA ASP A 140 8.48 8.95 -6.47
C ASP A 140 9.80 8.25 -6.14
N ALA A 141 10.04 7.11 -6.75
CA ALA A 141 11.18 6.26 -6.46
C ALA A 141 11.48 5.33 -7.64
N LEU A 142 12.74 4.88 -7.71
CA LEU A 142 13.15 3.84 -8.65
C LEU A 142 12.30 2.58 -8.44
N CYS A 143 11.62 2.13 -9.49
CA CYS A 143 10.74 0.95 -9.43
C CYS A 143 11.46 -0.34 -9.03
N SER A 144 12.79 -0.39 -9.17
CA SER A 144 13.65 -1.53 -8.80
C SER A 144 13.92 -1.68 -7.30
N ILE A 145 13.60 -0.68 -6.49
CA ILE A 145 13.81 -0.72 -5.04
C ILE A 145 12.95 -1.84 -4.43
N LYS A 146 13.55 -2.64 -3.55
CA LYS A 146 12.80 -3.60 -2.72
C LYS A 146 12.16 -2.85 -1.54
N SER A 147 10.86 -3.04 -1.37
CA SER A 147 10.07 -2.37 -0.34
C SER A 147 8.94 -3.26 0.15
N SER A 148 8.43 -2.95 1.33
CA SER A 148 7.11 -3.40 1.74
C SER A 148 6.06 -2.86 0.77
N PHE A 149 4.86 -3.42 0.76
CA PHE A 149 3.79 -3.00 -0.13
C PHE A 149 2.41 -3.29 0.47
N VAL A 150 1.39 -2.64 -0.05
CA VAL A 150 0.00 -2.81 0.40
C VAL A 150 -0.85 -3.29 -0.75
N CYS A 151 -1.54 -4.41 -0.55
CA CYS A 151 -2.59 -4.87 -1.45
C CYS A 151 -3.96 -4.40 -0.98
N GLU A 152 -4.87 -4.18 -1.91
CA GLU A 152 -6.28 -3.91 -1.64
C GLU A 152 -7.18 -4.77 -2.52
N HIS A 153 -8.38 -5.10 -2.04
CA HIS A 153 -9.48 -5.57 -2.87
C HIS A 153 -10.83 -5.09 -2.34
N ILE A 154 -11.80 -4.94 -3.24
CA ILE A 154 -13.16 -4.55 -2.87
C ILE A 154 -13.93 -5.82 -2.55
N LYS A 155 -14.45 -5.92 -1.33
CA LYS A 155 -15.23 -7.05 -0.86
C LYS A 155 -16.47 -7.25 -1.73
N GLY A 156 -16.67 -8.49 -2.20
CA GLY A 156 -17.86 -8.86 -2.97
C GLY A 156 -17.78 -8.60 -4.48
N LYS A 157 -16.60 -8.35 -5.02
CA LYS A 157 -16.36 -8.36 -6.46
C LYS A 157 -15.52 -9.55 -6.88
#